data_55a31322305b945be9e88017a48bda9d
#
_entry.id   55a31322305b945be9e88017a48bda9d
#
_cell.length_a   1.000
_cell.length_b   1.000
_cell.length_c   1.000
_cell.angle_alpha   90.00
_cell.angle_beta   90.00
_cell.angle_gamma   90.00
#
_symmetry.space_group_name_H-M   'P 1'
#
loop_
_entity.id
_entity.type
_entity.pdbx_description
1 polymer ?
#
loop_
_entity_poly.entity_id
_entity_poly.type
_entity_poly.pdbx_seq_one_letter_code
_entity_poly.pdbx_strand_id
1 'polypeptide(L)'
;MPLWRRRYFNLLALGLLTQGVFAPLALAKDRKLLVVGDSLSAEYGLPRGSGWVALLAQQLLKEQSTWQVVNASISGDTTAGGRSRLPALLQQHQPRIVIIELGGNDALRGFSMKMTEDNLQEMIKACQAIKAKVLLLGMQVPPNYGAYYAAEFSQVFVRLSKAHKTAVVPFLLKGIADTPNAAEWFQADRIHPNAAAHPKMLANVWPVLKKLL
;
A
#
# COMPACT_ATOMS: atom_id res chain seq x y z
N MET A 1 -94.04 -8.88 -29.16
CA MET A 1 -93.13 -9.01 -27.97
C MET A 1 -91.69 -9.05 -28.45
N PRO A 2 -90.91 -8.03 -28.24
CA PRO A 2 -89.55 -7.94 -28.81
C PRO A 2 -88.49 -8.41 -27.83
N LEU A 3 -87.61 -9.23 -28.35
CA LEU A 3 -86.36 -9.72 -27.71
C LEU A 3 -85.25 -8.65 -27.70
N TRP A 4 -84.78 -8.26 -26.52
CA TRP A 4 -83.65 -7.36 -26.36
C TRP A 4 -82.31 -8.16 -26.35
N ARG A 5 -81.47 -7.96 -27.38
CA ARG A 5 -80.09 -8.46 -27.46
C ARG A 5 -79.19 -7.50 -26.71
N ARG A 6 -78.60 -7.95 -25.60
CA ARG A 6 -77.53 -7.27 -24.94
C ARG A 6 -76.18 -7.61 -25.65
N ARG A 7 -75.56 -6.59 -26.25
CA ARG A 7 -74.17 -6.64 -26.79
C ARG A 7 -73.22 -6.46 -25.65
N TYR A 8 -72.37 -7.47 -25.33
CA TYR A 8 -71.25 -7.30 -24.45
C TYR A 8 -70.06 -6.73 -25.23
N PHE A 9 -69.61 -5.56 -24.84
CA PHE A 9 -68.36 -4.94 -25.33
C PHE A 9 -67.21 -5.44 -24.50
N ASN A 10 -66.39 -6.32 -25.06
CA ASN A 10 -65.14 -6.78 -24.41
C ASN A 10 -64.07 -5.71 -24.63
N LEU A 11 -63.76 -4.96 -23.60
CA LEU A 11 -62.56 -4.10 -23.53
C LEU A 11 -61.37 -4.98 -23.11
N LEU A 12 -60.53 -5.35 -24.07
CA LEU A 12 -59.21 -5.90 -23.83
C LEU A 12 -58.30 -4.74 -23.41
N ALA A 13 -58.03 -4.63 -22.11
CA ALA A 13 -56.99 -3.77 -21.56
C ALA A 13 -55.64 -4.42 -21.78
N LEU A 14 -54.87 -3.94 -22.75
CA LEU A 14 -53.48 -4.34 -23.00
C LEU A 14 -52.61 -3.72 -21.93
N GLY A 15 -52.31 -4.46 -20.84
CA GLY A 15 -51.35 -4.06 -19.81
C GLY A 15 -49.94 -4.19 -20.34
N LEU A 16 -49.28 -3.07 -20.69
CA LEU A 16 -47.85 -3.00 -20.93
C LEU A 16 -47.11 -3.17 -19.59
N LEU A 17 -46.66 -4.38 -19.30
CA LEU A 17 -45.68 -4.65 -18.25
C LEU A 17 -44.33 -4.12 -18.69
N THR A 18 -43.98 -2.90 -18.30
CA THR A 18 -42.63 -2.39 -18.39
C THR A 18 -41.80 -3.12 -17.33
N GLN A 19 -41.08 -4.16 -17.71
CA GLN A 19 -40.05 -4.77 -16.90
C GLN A 19 -38.90 -3.76 -16.79
N GLY A 20 -38.91 -2.97 -15.70
CA GLY A 20 -37.76 -2.14 -15.32
C GLY A 20 -36.57 -3.05 -15.05
N VAL A 21 -35.62 -3.05 -15.96
CA VAL A 21 -34.31 -3.69 -15.76
C VAL A 21 -33.60 -2.91 -14.67
N PHE A 22 -33.76 -3.32 -13.41
CA PHE A 22 -32.88 -2.88 -12.34
C PHE A 22 -31.51 -3.49 -12.61
N ALA A 23 -30.66 -2.78 -13.33
CA ALA A 23 -29.23 -3.09 -13.34
C ALA A 23 -28.74 -2.93 -11.90
N PRO A 24 -28.15 -3.98 -11.26
CA PRO A 24 -27.57 -3.81 -9.95
C PRO A 24 -26.49 -2.74 -10.06
N LEU A 25 -26.61 -1.66 -9.29
CA LEU A 25 -25.51 -0.75 -9.07
C LEU A 25 -24.35 -1.60 -8.54
N ALA A 26 -23.39 -1.88 -9.40
CA ALA A 26 -22.15 -2.50 -8.98
C ALA A 26 -21.51 -1.53 -7.99
N LEU A 27 -21.69 -1.77 -6.70
CA LEU A 27 -20.95 -1.09 -5.63
C LEU A 27 -19.49 -1.16 -6.04
N ALA A 28 -18.89 -0.02 -6.33
CA ALA A 28 -17.48 0.07 -6.68
C ALA A 28 -16.71 -0.64 -5.54
N LYS A 29 -16.16 -1.81 -5.84
CA LYS A 29 -15.46 -2.63 -4.84
C LYS A 29 -14.34 -1.76 -4.28
N ASP A 30 -14.38 -1.50 -2.97
CA ASP A 30 -13.39 -0.68 -2.28
C ASP A 30 -11.98 -1.09 -2.70
N ARG A 31 -11.23 -0.15 -3.26
CA ARG A 31 -9.87 -0.40 -3.70
C ARG A 31 -8.96 -0.31 -2.48
N LYS A 32 -8.39 -1.43 -2.03
CA LYS A 32 -7.51 -1.44 -0.87
C LYS A 32 -6.06 -1.31 -1.27
N LEU A 33 -5.37 -0.43 -0.56
CA LEU A 33 -3.93 -0.27 -0.54
C LEU A 33 -3.43 -0.77 0.81
N LEU A 34 -2.63 -1.83 0.79
CA LEU A 34 -2.05 -2.43 1.99
C LEU A 34 -0.62 -1.96 2.17
N VAL A 35 -0.26 -1.49 3.36
CA VAL A 35 1.12 -1.20 3.74
C VAL A 35 1.61 -2.26 4.69
N VAL A 36 2.71 -2.91 4.34
CA VAL A 36 3.42 -3.91 5.15
C VAL A 36 4.82 -3.36 5.42
N GLY A 37 5.01 -2.81 6.59
CA GLY A 37 6.22 -2.10 6.97
C GLY A 37 6.61 -2.37 8.42
N ASP A 38 7.61 -1.64 8.85
CA ASP A 38 8.12 -1.67 10.21
C ASP A 38 7.80 -0.38 11.00
N SER A 39 8.67 0.03 11.91
CA SER A 39 8.48 1.22 12.77
C SER A 39 8.36 2.52 11.99
N LEU A 40 8.97 2.62 10.80
CA LEU A 40 8.90 3.83 9.97
C LEU A 40 7.49 4.06 9.39
N SER A 41 6.71 3.00 9.27
CA SER A 41 5.33 3.04 8.78
C SER A 41 4.30 2.86 9.90
N ALA A 42 4.70 2.34 11.09
CA ALA A 42 3.82 2.06 12.24
C ALA A 42 3.68 3.22 13.22
N GLU A 43 4.14 4.43 12.87
CA GLU A 43 4.08 5.64 13.72
C GLU A 43 4.84 5.49 15.05
N TYR A 44 5.95 4.76 15.08
CA TYR A 44 6.74 4.58 16.30
C TYR A 44 7.18 5.94 16.88
N GLY A 45 6.86 6.14 18.17
CA GLY A 45 7.21 7.39 18.90
C GLY A 45 6.46 8.64 18.43
N LEU A 46 5.41 8.50 17.63
CA LEU A 46 4.63 9.60 17.08
C LEU A 46 3.19 9.63 17.65
N PRO A 47 2.56 10.81 17.67
CA PRO A 47 1.12 10.88 17.83
C PRO A 47 0.40 10.12 16.72
N ARG A 48 -0.67 9.43 17.03
CA ARG A 48 -1.48 8.72 16.02
C ARG A 48 -1.99 9.70 14.95
N GLY A 49 -1.92 9.28 13.70
CA GLY A 49 -2.40 10.06 12.56
C GLY A 49 -1.37 11.05 12.01
N SER A 50 -0.13 11.07 12.54
CA SER A 50 0.94 11.96 12.06
C SER A 50 1.99 11.25 11.18
N GLY A 51 1.96 9.92 11.08
CA GLY A 51 2.85 9.15 10.23
C GLY A 51 2.51 9.27 8.74
N TRP A 52 3.48 9.01 7.87
CA TRP A 52 3.33 9.16 6.42
C TRP A 52 2.18 8.32 5.84
N VAL A 53 1.88 7.14 6.42
CA VAL A 53 0.76 6.29 5.97
C VAL A 53 -0.58 6.93 6.32
N ALA A 54 -0.70 7.54 7.49
CA ALA A 54 -1.91 8.27 7.87
C ALA A 54 -2.09 9.54 7.01
N LEU A 55 -1.00 10.25 6.73
CA LEU A 55 -1.01 11.41 5.82
C LEU A 55 -1.41 10.99 4.40
N LEU A 56 -0.96 9.81 3.92
CA LEU A 56 -1.41 9.24 2.65
C LEU A 56 -2.92 9.00 2.64
N ALA A 57 -3.46 8.39 3.69
CA ALA A 57 -4.90 8.16 3.80
C ALA A 57 -5.69 9.47 3.78
N GLN A 58 -5.21 10.50 4.49
CA GLN A 58 -5.81 11.84 4.48
C GLN A 58 -5.75 12.49 3.10
N GLN A 59 -4.64 12.33 2.37
CA GLN A 59 -4.50 12.88 1.02
C GLN A 59 -5.47 12.22 0.05
N LEU A 60 -5.57 10.88 0.06
CA LEU A 60 -6.52 10.15 -0.78
C LEU A 60 -7.97 10.52 -0.46
N LEU A 61 -8.30 10.75 0.80
CA LEU A 61 -9.63 11.21 1.22
C LEU A 61 -9.94 12.62 0.68
N LYS A 62 -8.98 13.55 0.76
CA LYS A 62 -9.12 14.91 0.20
C LYS A 62 -9.31 14.90 -1.32
N GLU A 63 -8.67 13.97 -2.02
CA GLU A 63 -8.82 13.78 -3.47
C GLU A 63 -10.10 13.01 -3.84
N GLN A 64 -11.01 12.75 -2.89
CA GLN A 64 -12.25 11.97 -3.06
C GLN A 64 -12.00 10.60 -3.70
N SER A 65 -10.87 10.02 -3.38
CA SER A 65 -10.44 8.73 -3.90
C SER A 65 -11.24 7.57 -3.28
N THR A 66 -11.52 6.55 -4.08
CA THR A 66 -12.15 5.30 -3.61
C THR A 66 -11.15 4.33 -2.96
N TRP A 67 -9.90 4.74 -2.78
CA TRP A 67 -8.87 3.92 -2.17
C TRP A 67 -8.93 3.96 -0.64
N GLN A 68 -8.97 2.77 -0.04
CA GLN A 68 -8.85 2.58 1.40
C GLN A 68 -7.42 2.15 1.75
N VAL A 69 -6.77 2.89 2.62
CA VAL A 69 -5.43 2.54 3.12
C VAL A 69 -5.55 1.64 4.35
N VAL A 70 -4.91 0.48 4.29
CA VAL A 70 -4.78 -0.47 5.41
C VAL A 70 -3.31 -0.48 5.83
N ASN A 71 -3.01 0.05 7.00
CA ASN A 71 -1.67 -0.02 7.58
C ASN A 71 -1.54 -1.26 8.46
N ALA A 72 -0.76 -2.24 7.99
CA ALA A 72 -0.43 -3.46 8.72
C ALA A 72 1.04 -3.50 9.15
N SER A 73 1.66 -2.32 9.34
CA SER A 73 3.06 -2.22 9.77
C SER A 73 3.21 -2.55 11.25
N ILE A 74 4.33 -3.18 11.61
CA ILE A 74 4.66 -3.59 12.97
C ILE A 74 6.07 -3.11 13.30
N SER A 75 6.20 -2.30 14.37
CA SER A 75 7.51 -1.80 14.81
C SER A 75 8.48 -2.94 15.09
N GLY A 76 9.72 -2.82 14.56
CA GLY A 76 10.76 -3.84 14.70
C GLY A 76 10.63 -5.05 13.77
N ASP A 77 9.64 -5.06 12.88
CA ASP A 77 9.44 -6.18 11.95
C ASP A 77 10.59 -6.30 10.95
N THR A 78 10.86 -7.53 10.53
CA THR A 78 11.88 -7.90 9.56
C THR A 78 11.24 -8.39 8.26
N THR A 79 12.05 -8.59 7.23
CA THR A 79 11.56 -9.20 6.00
C THR A 79 11.01 -10.61 6.24
N ALA A 80 11.59 -11.37 7.18
CA ALA A 80 11.10 -12.69 7.56
C ALA A 80 9.73 -12.62 8.24
N GLY A 81 9.54 -11.67 9.17
CA GLY A 81 8.26 -11.43 9.84
C GLY A 81 7.18 -11.00 8.85
N GLY A 82 7.50 -10.00 8.01
CA GLY A 82 6.61 -9.55 6.95
C GLY A 82 6.18 -10.68 6.00
N ARG A 83 7.15 -11.51 5.54
CA ARG A 83 6.87 -12.67 4.69
C ARG A 83 5.93 -13.67 5.37
N SER A 84 6.13 -13.94 6.65
CA SER A 84 5.32 -14.90 7.40
C SER A 84 3.84 -14.47 7.51
N ARG A 85 3.58 -13.19 7.77
CA ARG A 85 2.21 -12.68 7.97
C ARG A 85 1.50 -12.22 6.71
N LEU A 86 2.24 -11.98 5.61
CA LEU A 86 1.69 -11.47 4.36
C LEU A 86 0.56 -12.32 3.77
N PRO A 87 0.63 -13.68 3.71
CA PRO A 87 -0.45 -14.48 3.14
C PRO A 87 -1.82 -14.23 3.81
N ALA A 88 -1.84 -14.17 5.14
CA ALA A 88 -3.06 -13.87 5.88
C ALA A 88 -3.62 -12.47 5.57
N LEU A 89 -2.73 -11.46 5.48
CA LEU A 89 -3.11 -10.09 5.13
C LEU A 89 -3.68 -10.01 3.71
N LEU A 90 -3.07 -10.70 2.74
CA LEU A 90 -3.54 -10.74 1.36
C LEU A 90 -4.93 -11.40 1.27
N GLN A 91 -5.15 -12.49 1.99
CA GLN A 91 -6.44 -13.16 2.06
C GLN A 91 -7.52 -12.27 2.69
N GLN A 92 -7.21 -11.62 3.82
CA GLN A 92 -8.14 -10.79 4.57
C GLN A 92 -8.53 -9.51 3.82
N HIS A 93 -7.56 -8.83 3.22
CA HIS A 93 -7.76 -7.50 2.66
C HIS A 93 -7.97 -7.49 1.16
N GLN A 94 -7.50 -8.50 0.43
CA GLN A 94 -7.54 -8.59 -1.04
C GLN A 94 -7.11 -7.27 -1.71
N PRO A 95 -5.91 -6.75 -1.38
CA PRO A 95 -5.48 -5.43 -1.83
C PRO A 95 -5.22 -5.42 -3.33
N ARG A 96 -5.40 -4.24 -3.94
CA ARG A 96 -4.99 -4.00 -5.32
C ARG A 96 -3.57 -3.48 -5.43
N ILE A 97 -3.08 -2.84 -4.38
CA ILE A 97 -1.71 -2.34 -4.26
C ILE A 97 -1.18 -2.78 -2.90
N VAL A 98 0.05 -3.27 -2.88
CA VAL A 98 0.80 -3.56 -1.65
C VAL A 98 2.08 -2.73 -1.66
N ILE A 99 2.26 -1.93 -0.61
CA ILE A 99 3.52 -1.23 -0.33
C ILE A 99 4.30 -2.09 0.66
N ILE A 100 5.54 -2.42 0.32
CA ILE A 100 6.46 -3.18 1.19
C ILE A 100 7.57 -2.23 1.63
N GLU A 101 7.65 -1.95 2.93
CA GLU A 101 8.63 -1.09 3.59
C GLU A 101 9.31 -1.90 4.69
N LEU A 102 10.25 -2.77 4.32
CA LEU A 102 10.95 -3.70 5.20
C LEU A 102 12.40 -3.90 4.74
N GLY A 103 13.25 -4.36 5.66
CA GLY A 103 14.65 -4.66 5.41
C GLY A 103 15.58 -3.80 6.27
N GLY A 104 15.15 -2.65 6.76
CA GLY A 104 15.92 -1.84 7.69
C GLY A 104 16.33 -2.60 8.94
N ASN A 105 15.40 -3.31 9.57
CA ASN A 105 15.67 -4.13 10.74
C ASN A 105 16.55 -5.35 10.47
N ASP A 106 16.48 -5.93 9.27
CA ASP A 106 17.37 -7.00 8.84
C ASP A 106 18.82 -6.50 8.81
N ALA A 107 19.04 -5.33 8.20
CA ALA A 107 20.36 -4.72 8.11
C ALA A 107 20.90 -4.30 9.49
N LEU A 108 20.07 -3.65 10.33
CA LEU A 108 20.47 -3.23 11.69
C LEU A 108 20.86 -4.42 12.58
N ARG A 109 20.27 -5.60 12.35
CA ARG A 109 20.57 -6.83 13.08
C ARG A 109 21.68 -7.69 12.45
N GLY A 110 22.27 -7.21 11.35
CA GLY A 110 23.33 -7.93 10.64
C GLY A 110 22.87 -9.21 9.95
N PHE A 111 21.60 -9.30 9.56
CA PHE A 111 21.10 -10.46 8.84
C PHE A 111 21.69 -10.53 7.42
N SER A 112 21.74 -11.74 6.89
CA SER A 112 22.25 -11.98 5.55
C SER A 112 21.46 -11.19 4.51
N MET A 113 22.16 -10.42 3.67
CA MET A 113 21.56 -9.68 2.56
C MET A 113 20.79 -10.59 1.61
N LYS A 114 21.32 -11.78 1.35
CA LYS A 114 20.64 -12.80 0.55
C LYS A 114 19.30 -13.20 1.17
N MET A 115 19.23 -13.37 2.48
CA MET A 115 17.98 -13.71 3.17
C MET A 115 16.97 -12.58 3.06
N THR A 116 17.41 -11.33 3.21
CA THR A 116 16.56 -10.14 3.03
C THR A 116 16.00 -10.09 1.60
N GLU A 117 16.86 -10.29 0.59
CA GLU A 117 16.47 -10.29 -0.82
C GLU A 117 15.50 -11.44 -1.14
N ASP A 118 15.77 -12.66 -0.68
CA ASP A 118 14.90 -13.83 -0.88
C ASP A 118 13.51 -13.60 -0.23
N ASN A 119 13.45 -13.06 0.99
CA ASN A 119 12.19 -12.77 1.66
C ASN A 119 11.37 -11.72 0.91
N LEU A 120 11.99 -10.61 0.49
CA LEU A 120 11.32 -9.58 -0.30
C LEU A 120 10.82 -10.14 -1.64
N GLN A 121 11.62 -10.97 -2.31
CA GLN A 121 11.23 -11.63 -3.54
C GLN A 121 9.99 -12.51 -3.35
N GLU A 122 9.93 -13.32 -2.30
CA GLU A 122 8.76 -14.16 -2.00
C GLU A 122 7.53 -13.32 -1.69
N MET A 123 7.68 -12.21 -0.97
CA MET A 123 6.58 -11.27 -0.74
C MET A 123 6.04 -10.65 -2.05
N ILE A 124 6.94 -10.26 -2.96
CA ILE A 124 6.56 -9.73 -4.27
C ILE A 124 5.75 -10.78 -5.05
N LYS A 125 6.27 -12.02 -5.13
CA LYS A 125 5.60 -13.14 -5.83
C LYS A 125 4.20 -13.41 -5.25
N ALA A 126 4.07 -13.42 -3.92
CA ALA A 126 2.79 -13.62 -3.25
C ALA A 126 1.77 -12.52 -3.61
N CYS A 127 2.20 -11.25 -3.65
CA CYS A 127 1.36 -10.16 -4.09
C CYS A 127 0.94 -10.29 -5.56
N GLN A 128 1.88 -10.63 -6.44
CA GLN A 128 1.62 -10.78 -7.87
C GLN A 128 0.70 -11.97 -8.18
N ALA A 129 0.76 -13.04 -7.39
CA ALA A 129 -0.14 -14.20 -7.53
C ALA A 129 -1.62 -13.82 -7.39
N ILE A 130 -1.94 -12.81 -6.58
CA ILE A 130 -3.30 -12.24 -6.47
C ILE A 130 -3.53 -11.02 -7.38
N LYS A 131 -2.63 -10.76 -8.32
CA LYS A 131 -2.64 -9.61 -9.25
C LYS A 131 -2.59 -8.24 -8.56
N ALA A 132 -2.05 -8.16 -7.35
CA ALA A 132 -1.78 -6.89 -6.70
C ALA A 132 -0.52 -6.25 -7.30
N LYS A 133 -0.58 -4.93 -7.53
CA LYS A 133 0.61 -4.14 -7.87
C LYS A 133 1.48 -3.98 -6.63
N VAL A 134 2.80 -4.00 -6.80
CA VAL A 134 3.75 -3.86 -5.68
C VAL A 134 4.53 -2.56 -5.81
N LEU A 135 4.67 -1.85 -4.71
CA LEU A 135 5.59 -0.73 -4.54
C LEU A 135 6.59 -1.08 -3.43
N LEU A 136 7.87 -1.17 -3.78
CA LEU A 136 8.94 -1.31 -2.80
C LEU A 136 9.39 0.06 -2.32
N LEU A 137 9.57 0.20 -1.01
CA LEU A 137 10.24 1.37 -0.42
C LEU A 137 11.64 0.95 0.01
N GLY A 138 12.62 1.41 -0.75
CA GLY A 138 14.03 1.11 -0.49
C GLY A 138 14.57 1.89 0.71
N MET A 139 15.56 1.29 1.34
CA MET A 139 16.26 1.84 2.50
C MET A 139 17.75 1.89 2.26
N GLN A 140 18.44 2.73 3.04
CA GLN A 140 19.89 2.78 3.12
C GLN A 140 20.32 2.59 4.58
N VAL A 141 21.48 2.03 4.76
CA VAL A 141 22.12 1.95 6.08
C VAL A 141 23.13 3.07 6.25
N PRO A 142 23.40 3.52 7.49
CA PRO A 142 24.41 4.52 7.75
C PRO A 142 25.81 4.10 7.24
N PRO A 143 26.69 5.07 6.88
CA PRO A 143 28.01 4.76 6.29
C PRO A 143 28.93 3.91 7.18
N ASN A 144 28.72 3.91 8.49
CA ASN A 144 29.49 3.10 9.43
C ASN A 144 29.28 1.59 9.31
N TYR A 145 28.28 1.14 8.52
CA TYR A 145 28.10 -0.28 8.15
C TYR A 145 29.06 -0.74 7.05
N GLY A 146 29.91 0.14 6.53
CA GLY A 146 30.84 -0.13 5.44
C GLY A 146 30.24 0.21 4.07
N ALA A 147 31.05 0.87 3.23
CA ALA A 147 30.59 1.39 1.94
C ALA A 147 30.05 0.29 1.00
N TYR A 148 30.72 -0.87 0.96
CA TYR A 148 30.30 -1.99 0.14
C TYR A 148 28.93 -2.52 0.57
N TYR A 149 28.73 -2.77 1.87
CA TYR A 149 27.48 -3.27 2.41
C TYR A 149 26.34 -2.26 2.16
N ALA A 150 26.57 -0.99 2.43
CA ALA A 150 25.58 0.06 2.22
C ALA A 150 25.16 0.17 0.74
N ALA A 151 26.11 0.11 -0.19
CA ALA A 151 25.84 0.14 -1.62
C ALA A 151 25.02 -1.10 -2.04
N GLU A 152 25.45 -2.30 -1.66
CA GLU A 152 24.75 -3.54 -1.99
C GLU A 152 23.34 -3.59 -1.40
N PHE A 153 23.18 -3.19 -0.13
CA PHE A 153 21.86 -3.16 0.51
C PHE A 153 20.88 -2.25 -0.24
N SER A 154 21.30 -1.06 -0.62
CA SER A 154 20.44 -0.14 -1.36
C SER A 154 20.06 -0.68 -2.74
N GLN A 155 20.91 -1.48 -3.37
CA GLN A 155 20.65 -2.08 -4.68
C GLN A 155 19.68 -3.26 -4.65
N VAL A 156 19.48 -3.93 -3.50
CA VAL A 156 18.51 -5.04 -3.37
C VAL A 156 17.14 -4.63 -3.90
N PHE A 157 16.62 -3.50 -3.46
CA PHE A 157 15.29 -3.02 -3.83
C PHE A 157 15.19 -2.71 -5.33
N VAL A 158 16.23 -2.11 -5.89
CA VAL A 158 16.28 -1.75 -7.32
C VAL A 158 16.40 -3.01 -8.18
N ARG A 159 17.24 -3.99 -7.78
CA ARG A 159 17.36 -5.28 -8.49
C ARG A 159 16.03 -6.03 -8.50
N LEU A 160 15.40 -6.16 -7.35
CA LEU A 160 14.10 -6.84 -7.23
C LEU A 160 13.02 -6.14 -8.05
N SER A 161 12.97 -4.80 -8.00
CA SER A 161 12.04 -4.03 -8.81
C SER A 161 12.19 -4.32 -10.30
N LYS A 162 13.42 -4.32 -10.82
CA LYS A 162 13.71 -4.64 -12.23
C LYS A 162 13.35 -6.09 -12.56
N ALA A 163 13.77 -7.05 -11.74
CA ALA A 163 13.53 -8.48 -11.96
C ALA A 163 12.04 -8.84 -11.99
N HIS A 164 11.25 -8.22 -11.12
CA HIS A 164 9.83 -8.53 -10.96
C HIS A 164 8.89 -7.48 -11.60
N LYS A 165 9.43 -6.47 -12.29
CA LYS A 165 8.66 -5.39 -12.93
C LYS A 165 7.71 -4.71 -11.94
N THR A 166 8.20 -4.43 -10.72
CA THR A 166 7.46 -3.69 -9.69
C THR A 166 7.90 -2.24 -9.64
N ALA A 167 7.09 -1.38 -9.00
CA ALA A 167 7.50 -0.02 -8.73
C ALA A 167 8.47 0.03 -7.52
N VAL A 168 9.34 1.04 -7.50
CA VAL A 168 10.27 1.26 -6.39
C VAL A 168 10.46 2.74 -6.12
N VAL A 169 10.47 3.12 -4.86
CA VAL A 169 11.09 4.34 -4.33
C VAL A 169 12.48 3.92 -3.85
N PRO A 170 13.57 4.32 -4.52
CA PRO A 170 14.90 3.80 -4.19
C PRO A 170 15.35 4.09 -2.76
N PHE A 171 14.91 5.23 -2.20
CA PHE A 171 15.23 5.61 -0.83
C PHE A 171 14.06 6.39 -0.20
N LEU A 172 13.39 5.78 0.79
CA LEU A 172 12.25 6.38 1.47
C LEU A 172 12.62 7.68 2.19
N LEU A 173 13.82 7.73 2.80
CA LEU A 173 14.29 8.86 3.61
C LEU A 173 15.15 9.87 2.81
N LYS A 174 14.97 9.95 1.50
CA LYS A 174 15.64 10.94 0.66
C LYS A 174 15.29 12.36 1.09
N GLY A 175 16.30 13.23 1.21
CA GLY A 175 16.13 14.60 1.69
C GLY A 175 15.85 14.70 3.20
N ILE A 176 16.02 13.58 3.92
CA ILE A 176 15.86 13.44 5.37
C ILE A 176 17.20 12.94 5.96
N ALA A 177 17.57 11.70 5.62
CA ALA A 177 18.76 11.05 6.17
C ALA A 177 20.06 11.36 5.42
N ASP A 178 19.96 11.83 4.18
CA ASP A 178 21.07 12.15 3.28
C ASP A 178 21.40 13.66 3.23
N THR A 179 21.03 14.41 4.26
CA THR A 179 21.27 15.85 4.37
C THR A 179 22.30 16.16 5.46
N PRO A 180 23.03 17.29 5.37
CA PRO A 180 24.00 17.69 6.40
C PRO A 180 23.37 17.86 7.79
N ASN A 181 22.11 18.28 7.87
CA ASN A 181 21.35 18.48 9.10
C ASN A 181 20.36 17.32 9.38
N ALA A 182 20.70 16.12 8.96
CA ALA A 182 19.84 14.95 9.13
C ALA A 182 19.32 14.76 10.57
N ALA A 183 20.14 15.07 11.58
CA ALA A 183 19.78 14.91 12.98
C ALA A 183 18.49 15.66 13.39
N GLU A 184 18.14 16.75 12.71
CA GLU A 184 16.93 17.55 12.98
C GLU A 184 15.63 16.82 12.58
N TRP A 185 15.74 15.82 11.72
CA TRP A 185 14.60 15.05 11.19
C TRP A 185 14.33 13.77 11.96
N PHE A 186 15.19 13.43 12.94
CA PHE A 186 15.06 12.19 13.70
C PHE A 186 14.65 12.46 15.15
N GLN A 187 14.10 11.44 15.78
CA GLN A 187 13.85 11.38 17.22
C GLN A 187 15.19 11.28 17.97
N ALA A 188 15.16 11.34 19.30
CA ALA A 188 16.35 11.28 20.15
C ALA A 188 17.20 10.00 19.94
N ASP A 189 16.58 8.92 19.48
CA ASP A 189 17.24 7.66 19.15
C ASP A 189 18.07 7.70 17.86
N ARG A 190 17.91 8.73 17.03
CA ARG A 190 18.60 8.94 15.73
C ARG A 190 18.34 7.82 14.71
N ILE A 191 17.31 7.03 14.91
CA ILE A 191 16.89 5.93 14.03
C ILE A 191 15.53 6.27 13.40
N HIS A 192 14.58 6.72 14.21
CA HIS A 192 13.22 6.95 13.77
C HIS A 192 13.00 8.42 13.39
N PRO A 193 12.44 8.70 12.20
CA PRO A 193 12.05 10.05 11.81
C PRO A 193 11.06 10.65 12.80
N ASN A 194 11.20 11.95 13.06
CA ASN A 194 10.22 12.69 13.87
C ASN A 194 9.01 13.10 13.02
N ALA A 195 7.98 13.67 13.64
CA ALA A 195 6.73 14.03 12.97
C ALA A 195 6.94 14.98 11.76
N ALA A 196 7.92 15.89 11.82
CA ALA A 196 8.21 16.84 10.74
C ALA A 196 8.80 16.17 9.49
N ALA A 197 9.39 14.99 9.62
CA ALA A 197 9.95 14.23 8.50
C ALA A 197 8.87 13.48 7.67
N HIS A 198 7.75 13.10 8.27
CA HIS A 198 6.74 12.24 7.63
C HIS A 198 6.06 12.86 6.40
N PRO A 199 5.78 14.16 6.32
CA PRO A 199 5.33 14.80 5.08
C PRO A 199 6.34 14.65 3.93
N LYS A 200 7.67 14.70 4.22
CA LYS A 200 8.71 14.47 3.21
C LYS A 200 8.75 13.00 2.77
N MET A 201 8.58 12.05 3.71
CA MET A 201 8.48 10.63 3.37
C MET A 201 7.30 10.40 2.41
N LEU A 202 6.13 10.98 2.69
CA LEU A 202 4.99 10.91 1.77
C LEU A 202 5.31 11.55 0.42
N ALA A 203 5.98 12.70 0.40
CA ALA A 203 6.39 13.38 -0.83
C ALA A 203 7.34 12.52 -1.69
N ASN A 204 8.19 11.68 -1.07
CA ASN A 204 9.03 10.71 -1.78
C ASN A 204 8.22 9.54 -2.36
N VAL A 205 7.19 9.08 -1.66
CA VAL A 205 6.35 7.94 -2.07
C VAL A 205 5.33 8.33 -3.13
N TRP A 206 4.71 9.49 -2.98
CA TRP A 206 3.53 9.92 -3.74
C TRP A 206 3.71 9.90 -5.26
N PRO A 207 4.78 10.44 -5.87
CA PRO A 207 4.93 10.49 -7.33
C PRO A 207 4.97 9.10 -7.98
N VAL A 208 5.49 8.09 -7.25
CA VAL A 208 5.55 6.71 -7.74
C VAL A 208 4.23 6.01 -7.51
N LEU A 209 3.65 6.16 -6.32
CA LEU A 209 2.37 5.54 -5.96
C LEU A 209 1.23 6.04 -6.84
N LYS A 210 1.16 7.33 -7.15
CA LYS A 210 0.12 7.94 -7.99
C LYS A 210 0.00 7.28 -9.37
N LYS A 211 1.10 6.74 -9.91
CA LYS A 211 1.10 6.00 -11.20
C LYS A 211 0.50 4.59 -11.08
N LEU A 212 0.31 4.10 -9.87
CA LEU A 212 -0.26 2.78 -9.60
C LEU A 212 -1.75 2.83 -9.29
N LEU A 213 -2.24 3.97 -8.78
CA LEU A 213 -3.64 4.21 -8.48
C LEU A 213 -4.49 4.23 -9.75
#